data_39f291d66ce79d4a50b1d4c2cb6ccd57
#
_entry.id   39f291d66ce79d4a50b1d4c2cb6ccd57
#
_cell.length_a   1.000
_cell.length_b   1.000
_cell.length_c   1.000
_cell.angle_alpha   90.00
_cell.angle_beta   90.00
_cell.angle_gamma   90.00
#
_symmetry.space_group_name_H-M   'P 1'
#
loop_
_entity.id
_entity.type
_entity.pdbx_description
1 polymer ?
#
loop_
_entity_poly.entity_id
_entity_poly.type
_entity_poly.pdbx_seq_one_letter_code
_entity_poly.pdbx_strand_id
1 'polypeptide(L)'
;MLPKSFEPVYEILEQIEKNGEVAYIVGGAVRNYLLSKSINDIDITTSATPTQIATFFPNVVDIASEHGTVLVIHHKIPYEITTFRGTKNTLEDDLMYRDFTMNAIAMNKNGDIIDVYGGTTHLNEKRIVAVQHATDRIKEDPLRIIRAVRFVSELQFSIDDTLANVMKHEAFRLEQVATERILQEWTKLIKGHSIQLAWKCIEATQIALYLPLFKEKPTLMNELATMTEPFNGLAEFVAYMCIRNDTFDLQQWIKKWKMSNEVKNDANKLLLYYNHYQLHGIDDMLIYDVEEPLITPFIQLLQKVTENLSANMLRQKWMEKRDALPIKSRSTLVVTGHDIMELFPEKRTGKWIGDLLREVEVAVVRGHLPNEKIILKEWIQCHPPVND
;
A
#
# COMPACT_ATOMS: atom_id res chain seq x y z
N MET A 1 -11.32 -29.94 -14.51
CA MET A 1 -10.64 -29.03 -15.47
C MET A 1 -10.26 -27.78 -14.71
N LEU A 2 -9.01 -27.33 -14.84
CA LEU A 2 -8.51 -26.13 -14.14
C LEU A 2 -9.35 -24.89 -14.53
N PRO A 3 -9.78 -24.05 -13.57
CA PRO A 3 -10.51 -22.83 -13.88
C PRO A 3 -9.71 -21.88 -14.76
N LYS A 4 -10.39 -21.12 -15.64
CA LYS A 4 -9.75 -20.18 -16.60
C LYS A 4 -8.80 -19.19 -15.92
N SER A 5 -9.11 -18.75 -14.72
CA SER A 5 -8.24 -17.84 -13.94
C SER A 5 -6.86 -18.41 -13.61
N PHE A 6 -6.70 -19.74 -13.67
CA PHE A 6 -5.46 -20.45 -13.41
C PHE A 6 -4.84 -21.09 -14.66
N GLU A 7 -5.48 -20.92 -15.83
CA GLU A 7 -4.98 -21.45 -17.10
C GLU A 7 -3.49 -21.09 -17.37
N PRO A 8 -3.02 -19.87 -17.05
CA PRO A 8 -1.62 -19.50 -17.28
C PRO A 8 -0.58 -20.36 -16.52
N VAL A 9 -0.94 -20.99 -15.41
CA VAL A 9 -0.01 -21.83 -14.62
C VAL A 9 -0.14 -23.31 -14.92
N TYR A 10 -1.08 -23.72 -15.80
CA TYR A 10 -1.28 -25.13 -16.13
C TYR A 10 -0.01 -25.80 -16.66
N GLU A 11 0.68 -25.15 -17.59
CA GLU A 11 1.93 -25.66 -18.19
C GLU A 11 3.04 -25.80 -17.14
N ILE A 12 3.07 -24.91 -16.14
CA ILE A 12 4.06 -25.00 -15.05
C ILE A 12 3.78 -26.24 -14.19
N LEU A 13 2.52 -26.43 -13.77
CA LEU A 13 2.12 -27.60 -12.99
C LEU A 13 2.39 -28.88 -13.76
N GLU A 14 2.01 -28.93 -15.05
CA GLU A 14 2.21 -30.08 -15.92
C GLU A 14 3.72 -30.39 -16.10
N GLN A 15 4.57 -29.36 -16.29
CA GLN A 15 6.00 -29.54 -16.47
C GLN A 15 6.67 -30.12 -15.20
N ILE A 16 6.25 -29.66 -14.02
CA ILE A 16 6.76 -30.21 -12.74
C ILE A 16 6.34 -31.68 -12.61
N GLU A 17 5.08 -32.01 -12.90
CA GLU A 17 4.57 -33.39 -12.81
C GLU A 17 5.20 -34.33 -13.85
N LYS A 18 5.49 -33.88 -15.07
CA LYS A 18 6.22 -34.66 -16.09
C LYS A 18 7.66 -35.04 -15.64
N ASN A 19 8.22 -34.30 -14.72
CA ASN A 19 9.53 -34.60 -14.13
C ASN A 19 9.43 -35.45 -12.84
N GLY A 20 8.25 -36.00 -12.52
CA GLY A 20 8.06 -36.93 -11.40
C GLY A 20 7.77 -36.27 -10.05
N GLU A 21 7.62 -34.96 -10.02
CA GLU A 21 7.32 -34.21 -8.81
C GLU A 21 5.83 -33.80 -8.81
N VAL A 22 5.32 -33.33 -7.66
CA VAL A 22 3.93 -32.84 -7.56
C VAL A 22 3.92 -31.34 -7.35
N ALA A 23 2.86 -30.66 -7.86
CA ALA A 23 2.72 -29.22 -7.72
C ALA A 23 1.25 -28.82 -7.53
N TYR A 24 1.04 -27.76 -6.73
CA TYR A 24 -0.29 -27.25 -6.40
C TYR A 24 -0.29 -25.74 -6.38
N ILE A 25 -1.40 -25.14 -6.82
CA ILE A 25 -1.71 -23.75 -6.56
C ILE A 25 -2.16 -23.62 -5.10
N VAL A 26 -1.71 -22.58 -4.38
CA VAL A 26 -1.97 -22.47 -2.95
C VAL A 26 -2.24 -21.04 -2.50
N GLY A 27 -2.64 -20.89 -1.25
CA GLY A 27 -2.63 -19.60 -0.55
C GLY A 27 -3.68 -18.61 -1.03
N GLY A 28 -3.23 -17.36 -1.22
CA GLY A 28 -4.09 -16.23 -1.57
C GLY A 28 -4.87 -16.41 -2.86
N ALA A 29 -4.28 -17.06 -3.84
CA ALA A 29 -4.91 -17.33 -5.14
C ALA A 29 -6.14 -18.24 -5.01
N VAL A 30 -6.00 -19.38 -4.33
CA VAL A 30 -7.10 -20.35 -4.12
C VAL A 30 -8.20 -19.72 -3.25
N ARG A 31 -7.83 -19.04 -2.16
CA ARG A 31 -8.80 -18.30 -1.33
C ARG A 31 -9.59 -17.28 -2.15
N ASN A 32 -8.93 -16.46 -2.94
CA ASN A 32 -9.58 -15.42 -3.74
C ASN A 32 -10.51 -16.03 -4.79
N TYR A 33 -10.09 -17.13 -5.42
CA TYR A 33 -10.94 -17.89 -6.33
C TYR A 33 -12.23 -18.36 -5.66
N LEU A 34 -12.13 -18.98 -4.48
CA LEU A 34 -13.29 -19.47 -3.72
C LEU A 34 -14.21 -18.32 -3.25
N LEU A 35 -13.65 -17.13 -3.03
CA LEU A 35 -14.40 -15.92 -2.68
C LEU A 35 -14.89 -15.12 -3.90
N SER A 36 -14.67 -15.60 -5.13
CA SER A 36 -14.98 -14.88 -6.38
C SER A 36 -14.35 -13.48 -6.44
N LYS A 37 -13.16 -13.34 -5.87
CA LYS A 37 -12.35 -12.11 -5.90
C LYS A 37 -11.28 -12.18 -7.00
N SER A 38 -10.74 -11.02 -7.37
CA SER A 38 -9.62 -10.93 -8.32
C SER A 38 -8.39 -11.69 -7.80
N ILE A 39 -7.71 -12.39 -8.71
CA ILE A 39 -6.45 -13.09 -8.46
C ILE A 39 -5.35 -12.26 -9.11
N ASN A 40 -4.43 -11.75 -8.30
CA ASN A 40 -3.32 -10.93 -8.78
C ASN A 40 -2.03 -11.75 -8.90
N ASP A 41 -1.73 -12.55 -7.86
CA ASP A 41 -0.53 -13.36 -7.77
C ASP A 41 -0.94 -14.84 -7.59
N ILE A 42 -0.23 -15.75 -8.24
CA ILE A 42 -0.47 -17.19 -8.14
C ILE A 42 0.77 -17.85 -7.57
N ASP A 43 0.67 -18.28 -6.31
CA ASP A 43 1.72 -19.02 -5.63
C ASP A 43 1.58 -20.51 -5.92
N ILE A 44 2.71 -21.17 -6.20
CA ILE A 44 2.79 -22.62 -6.43
C ILE A 44 3.65 -23.25 -5.33
N THR A 45 3.20 -24.37 -4.80
CA THR A 45 4.02 -25.20 -3.92
C THR A 45 4.27 -26.57 -4.55
N THR A 46 5.45 -27.16 -4.31
CA THR A 46 5.88 -28.40 -5.00
C THR A 46 6.77 -29.27 -4.11
N SER A 47 6.82 -30.56 -4.42
CA SER A 47 7.81 -31.49 -3.85
C SER A 47 9.24 -31.27 -4.40
N ALA A 48 9.36 -30.60 -5.57
CA ALA A 48 10.65 -30.33 -6.21
C ALA A 48 11.49 -29.34 -5.41
N THR A 49 12.79 -29.58 -5.33
CA THR A 49 13.76 -28.65 -4.76
C THR A 49 14.06 -27.50 -5.72
N PRO A 50 14.56 -26.33 -5.25
CA PRO A 50 14.97 -25.22 -6.11
C PRO A 50 15.93 -25.64 -7.22
N THR A 51 16.87 -26.54 -6.94
CA THR A 51 17.82 -27.07 -7.92
C THR A 51 17.11 -27.87 -9.03
N GLN A 52 16.15 -28.72 -8.66
CA GLN A 52 15.35 -29.47 -9.64
C GLN A 52 14.51 -28.51 -10.50
N ILE A 53 13.84 -27.52 -9.89
CA ILE A 53 13.05 -26.52 -10.61
C ILE A 53 13.92 -25.79 -11.65
N ALA A 54 15.18 -25.45 -11.30
CA ALA A 54 16.11 -24.83 -12.22
C ALA A 54 16.46 -25.72 -13.45
N THR A 55 16.31 -27.04 -13.33
CA THR A 55 16.48 -27.96 -14.49
C THR A 55 15.19 -28.12 -15.31
N PHE A 56 14.03 -27.87 -14.73
CA PHE A 56 12.74 -28.02 -15.43
C PHE A 56 12.37 -26.81 -16.28
N PHE A 57 12.87 -25.63 -15.92
CA PHE A 57 12.52 -24.37 -16.57
C PHE A 57 13.76 -23.60 -17.03
N PRO A 58 13.73 -22.98 -18.25
CA PRO A 58 14.88 -22.27 -18.79
C PRO A 58 15.13 -20.89 -18.11
N ASN A 59 14.11 -20.29 -17.51
CA ASN A 59 14.19 -18.96 -16.94
C ASN A 59 13.80 -18.99 -15.45
N VAL A 60 14.77 -19.26 -14.60
CA VAL A 60 14.58 -19.29 -13.14
C VAL A 60 15.48 -18.24 -12.49
N VAL A 61 14.91 -17.45 -11.59
CA VAL A 61 15.62 -16.46 -10.78
C VAL A 61 15.62 -16.92 -9.33
N ASP A 62 16.79 -17.00 -8.74
CA ASP A 62 16.94 -17.28 -7.32
C ASP A 62 16.59 -16.01 -6.52
N ILE A 63 15.53 -16.06 -5.75
CA ILE A 63 15.10 -14.98 -4.87
C ILE A 63 15.25 -15.33 -3.38
N ALA A 64 15.15 -16.61 -3.03
CA ALA A 64 15.23 -17.12 -1.68
C ALA A 64 15.39 -18.66 -1.67
N SER A 65 16.30 -19.22 -2.48
CA SER A 65 16.48 -20.67 -2.60
C SER A 65 16.89 -21.31 -1.28
N GLU A 66 17.59 -20.58 -0.41
CA GLU A 66 17.89 -20.99 0.96
C GLU A 66 16.63 -21.23 1.83
N HIS A 67 15.51 -20.61 1.44
CA HIS A 67 14.18 -20.78 2.04
C HIS A 67 13.25 -21.65 1.17
N GLY A 68 13.78 -22.27 0.11
CA GLY A 68 13.03 -23.16 -0.77
C GLY A 68 12.21 -22.45 -1.86
N THR A 69 12.39 -21.14 -2.08
CA THR A 69 11.60 -20.36 -3.02
C THR A 69 12.41 -19.86 -4.21
N VAL A 70 11.88 -20.06 -5.41
CA VAL A 70 12.43 -19.54 -6.67
C VAL A 70 11.35 -18.86 -7.48
N LEU A 71 11.75 -17.97 -8.40
CA LEU A 71 10.86 -17.30 -9.34
C LEU A 71 11.03 -17.93 -10.72
N VAL A 72 9.99 -18.52 -11.26
CA VAL A 72 9.98 -19.03 -12.64
C VAL A 72 9.30 -17.99 -13.55
N ILE A 73 10.02 -17.55 -14.59
CA ILE A 73 9.46 -16.63 -15.58
C ILE A 73 8.90 -17.46 -16.73
N HIS A 74 7.56 -17.52 -16.82
CA HIS A 74 6.83 -18.23 -17.86
C HIS A 74 5.93 -17.26 -18.63
N HIS A 75 6.03 -17.26 -19.96
CA HIS A 75 5.36 -16.28 -20.84
C HIS A 75 5.54 -14.81 -20.41
N LYS A 76 6.74 -14.43 -19.92
CA LYS A 76 7.09 -13.10 -19.37
C LYS A 76 6.37 -12.74 -18.07
N ILE A 77 5.68 -13.69 -17.45
CA ILE A 77 5.01 -13.52 -16.15
C ILE A 77 5.84 -14.26 -15.10
N PRO A 78 6.19 -13.62 -13.98
CA PRO A 78 6.88 -14.26 -12.87
C PRO A 78 5.90 -15.06 -12.00
N TYR A 79 6.27 -16.30 -11.65
CA TYR A 79 5.54 -17.17 -10.73
C TYR A 79 6.44 -17.59 -9.58
N GLU A 80 5.97 -17.40 -8.36
CA GLU A 80 6.68 -17.86 -7.16
C GLU A 80 6.40 -19.33 -6.95
N ILE A 81 7.48 -20.15 -6.91
CA ILE A 81 7.41 -21.58 -6.68
C ILE A 81 8.22 -21.90 -5.42
N THR A 82 7.54 -22.47 -4.43
CA THR A 82 8.12 -22.82 -3.14
C THR A 82 8.11 -24.34 -2.95
N THR A 83 9.26 -24.91 -2.58
CA THR A 83 9.35 -26.30 -2.13
C THR A 83 8.52 -26.51 -0.86
N PHE A 84 7.88 -27.66 -0.74
CA PHE A 84 7.09 -28.01 0.46
C PHE A 84 7.87 -27.74 1.74
N ARG A 85 7.23 -27.07 2.67
CA ARG A 85 7.75 -26.83 4.01
C ARG A 85 7.59 -28.09 4.85
N GLY A 86 8.41 -28.19 5.90
CA GLY A 86 8.37 -29.31 6.82
C GLY A 86 9.36 -30.42 6.47
N THR A 87 9.20 -31.57 7.10
CA THR A 87 10.20 -32.66 7.05
C THR A 87 9.80 -33.85 6.19
N LYS A 88 8.49 -33.96 5.87
CA LYS A 88 7.95 -35.13 5.16
C LYS A 88 7.87 -34.95 3.65
N ASN A 89 8.12 -33.73 3.15
CA ASN A 89 7.97 -33.36 1.73
C ASN A 89 6.60 -33.76 1.15
N THR A 90 5.53 -33.46 1.90
CA THR A 90 4.13 -33.69 1.50
C THR A 90 3.35 -32.37 1.49
N LEU A 91 2.26 -32.32 0.70
CA LEU A 91 1.38 -31.17 0.67
C LEU A 91 0.77 -30.85 2.06
N GLU A 92 0.35 -31.88 2.79
CA GLU A 92 -0.24 -31.74 4.11
C GLU A 92 0.74 -31.08 5.08
N ASP A 93 2.02 -31.44 4.98
CA ASP A 93 3.09 -30.86 5.80
C ASP A 93 3.29 -29.37 5.42
N ASP A 94 3.32 -29.01 4.12
CA ASP A 94 3.40 -27.61 3.68
C ASP A 94 2.21 -26.78 4.18
N LEU A 95 1.01 -27.31 4.03
CA LEU A 95 -0.22 -26.61 4.45
C LEU A 95 -0.25 -26.39 5.97
N MET A 96 0.34 -27.29 6.76
CA MET A 96 0.43 -27.19 8.21
C MET A 96 1.23 -25.95 8.66
N TYR A 97 2.26 -25.55 7.91
CA TYR A 97 3.11 -24.39 8.26
C TYR A 97 2.53 -23.04 7.81
N ARG A 98 1.35 -23.04 7.17
CA ARG A 98 0.69 -21.80 6.78
C ARG A 98 0.07 -21.07 7.98
N ASP A 99 -0.24 -19.79 7.80
CA ASP A 99 -0.75 -18.92 8.86
C ASP A 99 -2.19 -19.28 9.27
N PHE A 100 -3.11 -19.24 8.31
CA PHE A 100 -4.55 -19.42 8.56
C PHE A 100 -5.12 -20.49 7.62
N THR A 101 -6.14 -21.18 8.10
CA THR A 101 -6.79 -22.28 7.35
C THR A 101 -7.29 -21.81 5.97
N MET A 102 -7.80 -20.59 5.86
CA MET A 102 -8.24 -20.00 4.58
C MET A 102 -7.11 -19.81 3.55
N ASN A 103 -5.84 -19.85 3.98
CA ASN A 103 -4.66 -19.81 3.12
C ASN A 103 -3.99 -21.18 3.01
N ALA A 104 -4.47 -22.18 3.76
CA ALA A 104 -4.01 -23.55 3.76
C ALA A 104 -4.90 -24.48 2.88
N ILE A 105 -5.37 -23.94 1.77
CA ILE A 105 -6.16 -24.63 0.76
C ILE A 105 -5.30 -24.72 -0.49
N ALA A 106 -5.28 -25.89 -1.12
CA ALA A 106 -4.55 -26.13 -2.37
C ALA A 106 -5.50 -26.50 -3.50
N MET A 107 -5.05 -26.31 -4.74
CA MET A 107 -5.74 -26.74 -5.95
C MET A 107 -4.76 -27.47 -6.86
N ASN A 108 -5.10 -28.65 -7.34
CA ASN A 108 -4.31 -29.40 -8.30
C ASN A 108 -4.54 -28.93 -9.76
N LYS A 109 -3.78 -29.47 -10.72
CA LYS A 109 -3.93 -29.11 -12.15
C LYS A 109 -5.28 -29.48 -12.76
N ASN A 110 -6.06 -30.35 -12.13
CA ASN A 110 -7.41 -30.74 -12.58
C ASN A 110 -8.48 -29.78 -12.05
N GLY A 111 -8.14 -28.86 -11.14
CA GLY A 111 -9.04 -27.94 -10.47
C GLY A 111 -9.69 -28.52 -9.20
N ASP A 112 -9.20 -29.69 -8.72
CA ASP A 112 -9.71 -30.28 -7.48
C ASP A 112 -9.15 -29.51 -6.28
N ILE A 113 -10.02 -29.18 -5.33
CA ILE A 113 -9.67 -28.49 -4.09
C ILE A 113 -9.21 -29.51 -3.05
N ILE A 114 -8.07 -29.24 -2.41
CA ILE A 114 -7.51 -30.02 -1.33
C ILE A 114 -7.51 -29.14 -0.08
N ASP A 115 -8.34 -29.49 0.89
CA ASP A 115 -8.57 -28.71 2.12
C ASP A 115 -8.49 -29.61 3.34
N VAL A 116 -7.27 -29.77 3.88
CA VAL A 116 -7.00 -30.66 5.02
C VAL A 116 -7.41 -30.02 6.35
N TYR A 117 -7.46 -28.69 6.40
CA TYR A 117 -7.63 -27.93 7.65
C TYR A 117 -8.97 -27.18 7.74
N GLY A 118 -9.95 -27.50 6.86
CA GLY A 118 -11.27 -26.91 6.91
C GLY A 118 -11.35 -25.46 6.51
N GLY A 119 -10.37 -24.99 5.71
CA GLY A 119 -10.31 -23.61 5.27
C GLY A 119 -11.52 -23.15 4.49
N THR A 120 -12.14 -24.03 3.67
CA THR A 120 -13.36 -23.73 2.92
C THR A 120 -14.55 -23.48 3.84
N THR A 121 -14.67 -24.24 4.92
CA THR A 121 -15.71 -24.02 5.95
C THR A 121 -15.50 -22.65 6.60
N HIS A 122 -14.28 -22.34 7.05
CA HIS A 122 -13.97 -21.08 7.71
C HIS A 122 -14.12 -19.88 6.75
N LEU A 123 -13.86 -20.05 5.44
CA LEU A 123 -14.16 -19.02 4.42
C LEU A 123 -15.66 -18.72 4.35
N ASN A 124 -16.51 -19.77 4.31
CA ASN A 124 -17.96 -19.63 4.27
C ASN A 124 -18.51 -18.97 5.56
N GLU A 125 -17.92 -19.30 6.71
CA GLU A 125 -18.26 -18.70 8.01
C GLU A 125 -17.67 -17.29 8.18
N LYS A 126 -16.84 -16.83 7.24
CA LYS A 126 -16.10 -15.55 7.31
C LYS A 126 -15.25 -15.44 8.58
N ARG A 127 -14.53 -16.50 8.91
CA ARG A 127 -13.69 -16.62 10.11
C ARG A 127 -12.23 -16.79 9.76
N ILE A 128 -11.36 -16.08 10.49
CA ILE A 128 -9.90 -16.24 10.43
C ILE A 128 -9.49 -17.18 11.55
N VAL A 129 -9.10 -18.39 11.18
CA VAL A 129 -8.72 -19.47 12.11
C VAL A 129 -7.28 -19.86 11.82
N ALA A 130 -6.45 -20.00 12.84
CA ALA A 130 -5.07 -20.47 12.69
C ALA A 130 -5.04 -21.96 12.25
N VAL A 131 -4.03 -22.34 11.47
CA VAL A 131 -3.81 -23.75 11.15
C VAL A 131 -3.37 -24.46 12.43
N GLN A 132 -4.06 -25.53 12.79
CA GLN A 132 -3.80 -26.31 14.03
C GLN A 132 -3.81 -25.43 15.31
N HIS A 133 -2.64 -25.26 15.95
CA HIS A 133 -2.53 -24.54 17.22
C HIS A 133 -2.09 -23.09 17.01
N ALA A 134 -2.97 -22.13 17.31
CA ALA A 134 -2.71 -20.70 17.17
C ALA A 134 -1.40 -20.26 17.87
N THR A 135 -1.14 -20.81 19.07
CA THR A 135 0.06 -20.48 19.85
C THR A 135 1.34 -20.84 19.08
N ASP A 136 1.40 -22.01 18.44
CA ASP A 136 2.56 -22.45 17.71
C ASP A 136 2.77 -21.59 16.47
N ARG A 137 1.69 -21.32 15.72
CA ARG A 137 1.74 -20.44 14.54
C ARG A 137 2.23 -19.03 14.85
N ILE A 138 1.77 -18.44 15.96
CA ILE A 138 2.21 -17.10 16.39
C ILE A 138 3.66 -17.13 16.90
N LYS A 139 4.08 -18.16 17.62
CA LYS A 139 5.47 -18.29 18.07
C LYS A 139 6.46 -18.48 16.94
N GLU A 140 6.09 -19.19 15.88
CA GLU A 140 6.93 -19.35 14.69
C GLU A 140 7.15 -18.03 13.94
N ASP A 141 6.08 -17.26 13.74
CA ASP A 141 6.16 -15.95 13.11
C ASP A 141 5.13 -15.00 13.72
N PRO A 142 5.55 -14.14 14.67
CA PRO A 142 4.65 -13.18 15.32
C PRO A 142 4.00 -12.17 14.37
N LEU A 143 4.55 -11.96 13.16
CA LEU A 143 3.93 -11.13 12.13
C LEU A 143 2.51 -11.60 11.78
N ARG A 144 2.20 -12.88 11.98
CA ARG A 144 0.85 -13.44 11.77
C ARG A 144 -0.23 -12.71 12.57
N ILE A 145 0.13 -12.06 13.69
CA ILE A 145 -0.77 -11.19 14.46
C ILE A 145 -1.26 -10.03 13.59
N ILE A 146 -0.36 -9.26 12.98
CA ILE A 146 -0.73 -8.13 12.12
C ILE A 146 -1.41 -8.63 10.84
N ARG A 147 -0.98 -9.77 10.29
CA ARG A 147 -1.62 -10.41 9.13
C ARG A 147 -3.08 -10.77 9.40
N ALA A 148 -3.41 -11.29 10.60
CA ALA A 148 -4.80 -11.56 10.98
C ALA A 148 -5.65 -10.29 10.94
N VAL A 149 -5.17 -9.20 11.56
CA VAL A 149 -5.86 -7.90 11.56
C VAL A 149 -5.98 -7.32 10.14
N ARG A 150 -4.95 -7.46 9.31
CA ARG A 150 -5.03 -7.08 7.91
C ARG A 150 -6.15 -7.84 7.18
N PHE A 151 -6.28 -9.14 7.40
CA PHE A 151 -7.36 -9.91 6.78
C PHE A 151 -8.74 -9.52 7.30
N VAL A 152 -8.88 -9.09 8.56
CA VAL A 152 -10.13 -8.46 9.04
C VAL A 152 -10.45 -7.24 8.18
N SER A 153 -9.47 -6.37 7.95
CA SER A 153 -9.65 -5.15 7.14
C SER A 153 -9.98 -5.45 5.67
N GLU A 154 -9.29 -6.41 5.04
CA GLU A 154 -9.44 -6.72 3.62
C GLU A 154 -10.67 -7.58 3.28
N LEU A 155 -11.04 -8.51 4.16
CA LEU A 155 -12.04 -9.55 3.88
C LEU A 155 -13.35 -9.37 4.64
N GLN A 156 -13.39 -8.49 5.65
CA GLN A 156 -14.53 -8.33 6.55
C GLN A 156 -14.84 -9.62 7.34
N PHE A 157 -13.80 -10.35 7.73
CA PHE A 157 -13.90 -11.58 8.50
C PHE A 157 -13.70 -11.30 10.00
N SER A 158 -14.30 -12.12 10.84
CA SER A 158 -14.04 -12.14 12.29
C SER A 158 -12.83 -13.02 12.60
N ILE A 159 -12.14 -12.72 13.69
CA ILE A 159 -11.08 -13.59 14.20
C ILE A 159 -11.71 -14.62 15.13
N ASP A 160 -11.29 -15.87 15.03
CA ASP A 160 -11.66 -16.92 15.97
C ASP A 160 -11.23 -16.57 17.41
N ASP A 161 -12.08 -16.88 18.41
CA ASP A 161 -11.84 -16.50 19.80
C ASP A 161 -10.53 -17.06 20.35
N THR A 162 -10.20 -18.31 19.98
CA THR A 162 -8.93 -18.94 20.38
C THR A 162 -7.74 -18.16 19.81
N LEU A 163 -7.79 -17.79 18.52
CA LEU A 163 -6.75 -17.01 17.88
C LEU A 163 -6.67 -15.60 18.49
N ALA A 164 -7.80 -14.93 18.74
CA ALA A 164 -7.85 -13.60 19.35
C ALA A 164 -7.20 -13.59 20.75
N ASN A 165 -7.50 -14.59 21.57
CA ASN A 165 -6.88 -14.76 22.87
C ASN A 165 -5.37 -14.97 22.78
N VAL A 166 -4.92 -15.83 21.89
CA VAL A 166 -3.47 -16.05 21.66
C VAL A 166 -2.80 -14.77 21.14
N MET A 167 -3.42 -14.06 20.20
CA MET A 167 -2.89 -12.78 19.71
C MET A 167 -2.67 -11.78 20.85
N LYS A 168 -3.63 -11.65 21.75
CA LYS A 168 -3.53 -10.78 22.93
C LYS A 168 -2.38 -11.19 23.86
N HIS A 169 -2.25 -12.47 24.16
CA HIS A 169 -1.22 -12.99 25.09
C HIS A 169 0.19 -12.97 24.48
N GLU A 170 0.33 -13.17 23.18
CA GLU A 170 1.63 -13.26 22.49
C GLU A 170 1.98 -11.94 21.76
N ALA A 171 1.17 -10.86 21.89
CA ALA A 171 1.36 -9.58 21.21
C ALA A 171 2.73 -8.96 21.43
N PHE A 172 3.34 -9.15 22.63
CA PHE A 172 4.67 -8.66 22.95
C PHE A 172 5.77 -9.17 22.01
N ARG A 173 5.54 -10.29 21.33
CA ARG A 173 6.49 -10.85 20.35
C ARG A 173 6.61 -10.00 19.07
N LEU A 174 5.68 -9.08 18.83
CA LEU A 174 5.79 -8.13 17.72
C LEU A 174 7.04 -7.25 17.82
N GLU A 175 7.57 -7.03 19.03
CA GLU A 175 8.82 -6.31 19.21
C GLU A 175 10.05 -7.01 18.63
N GLN A 176 9.96 -8.32 18.37
CA GLN A 176 11.01 -9.13 17.74
C GLN A 176 10.92 -9.10 16.21
N VAL A 177 9.81 -8.59 15.66
CA VAL A 177 9.59 -8.54 14.21
C VAL A 177 10.22 -7.27 13.64
N ALA A 178 10.94 -7.40 12.53
CA ALA A 178 11.47 -6.24 11.82
C ALA A 178 10.35 -5.25 11.45
N THR A 179 10.57 -3.98 11.76
CA THR A 179 9.57 -2.91 11.53
C THR A 179 9.12 -2.86 10.07
N GLU A 180 10.01 -3.14 9.12
CA GLU A 180 9.73 -3.17 7.69
C GLU A 180 8.68 -4.23 7.33
N ARG A 181 8.74 -5.41 7.96
CA ARG A 181 7.73 -6.46 7.77
C ARG A 181 6.38 -6.04 8.34
N ILE A 182 6.37 -5.42 9.52
CA ILE A 182 5.16 -4.85 10.14
C ILE A 182 4.57 -3.77 9.22
N LEU A 183 5.42 -2.86 8.68
CA LEU A 183 5.01 -1.79 7.79
C LEU A 183 4.35 -2.30 6.50
N GLN A 184 4.86 -3.38 5.92
CA GLN A 184 4.27 -4.00 4.73
C GLN A 184 2.83 -4.49 5.00
N GLU A 185 2.61 -5.18 6.11
CA GLU A 185 1.27 -5.64 6.51
C GLU A 185 0.37 -4.45 6.89
N TRP A 186 0.90 -3.47 7.61
CA TRP A 186 0.21 -2.23 7.99
C TRP A 186 -0.26 -1.44 6.78
N THR A 187 0.58 -1.34 5.75
CA THR A 187 0.24 -0.65 4.49
C THR A 187 -0.98 -1.27 3.80
N LYS A 188 -1.10 -2.60 3.84
CA LYS A 188 -2.27 -3.30 3.31
C LYS A 188 -3.48 -3.15 4.22
N LEU A 189 -3.27 -3.22 5.54
CA LEU A 189 -4.32 -3.07 6.56
C LEU A 189 -5.05 -1.74 6.42
N ILE A 190 -4.32 -0.62 6.34
CA ILE A 190 -4.92 0.72 6.28
C ILE A 190 -5.70 0.99 4.98
N LYS A 191 -5.48 0.19 3.95
CA LYS A 191 -6.21 0.24 2.66
C LYS A 191 -7.46 -0.63 2.63
N GLY A 192 -7.67 -1.48 3.62
CA GLY A 192 -8.78 -2.42 3.63
C GLY A 192 -10.13 -1.75 3.88
N HIS A 193 -11.16 -2.19 3.16
CA HIS A 193 -12.50 -1.59 3.21
C HIS A 193 -13.20 -1.72 4.57
N SER A 194 -12.80 -2.68 5.40
CA SER A 194 -13.38 -2.92 6.72
C SER A 194 -12.45 -2.46 7.84
N ILE A 195 -11.80 -1.31 7.63
CA ILE A 195 -10.78 -0.77 8.54
C ILE A 195 -11.30 -0.55 9.96
N GLN A 196 -12.57 -0.17 10.12
CA GLN A 196 -13.20 0.01 11.42
C GLN A 196 -13.19 -1.28 12.25
N LEU A 197 -13.42 -2.43 11.61
CA LEU A 197 -13.34 -3.73 12.28
C LEU A 197 -11.91 -4.06 12.70
N ALA A 198 -10.93 -3.68 11.86
CA ALA A 198 -9.51 -3.84 12.18
C ALA A 198 -9.10 -3.00 13.41
N TRP A 199 -9.56 -1.75 13.51
CA TRP A 199 -9.30 -0.91 14.68
C TRP A 199 -9.88 -1.52 15.96
N LYS A 200 -11.13 -2.00 15.92
CA LYS A 200 -11.74 -2.71 17.06
C LYS A 200 -10.95 -3.97 17.44
N CYS A 201 -10.44 -4.70 16.47
CA CYS A 201 -9.61 -5.87 16.72
C CYS A 201 -8.28 -5.48 17.39
N ILE A 202 -7.60 -4.42 16.92
CA ILE A 202 -6.36 -3.90 17.50
C ILE A 202 -6.59 -3.50 18.97
N GLU A 203 -7.69 -2.82 19.26
CA GLU A 203 -8.06 -2.40 20.60
C GLU A 203 -8.33 -3.62 21.50
N ALA A 204 -9.16 -4.56 21.08
CA ALA A 204 -9.53 -5.75 21.85
C ALA A 204 -8.30 -6.64 22.16
N THR A 205 -7.36 -6.76 21.23
CA THR A 205 -6.15 -7.56 21.39
C THR A 205 -4.97 -6.81 21.99
N GLN A 206 -5.09 -5.48 22.17
CA GLN A 206 -4.06 -4.60 22.76
C GLN A 206 -2.71 -4.61 22.01
N ILE A 207 -2.69 -5.05 20.76
CA ILE A 207 -1.44 -5.15 19.96
C ILE A 207 -0.80 -3.79 19.66
N ALA A 208 -1.56 -2.70 19.73
CA ALA A 208 -1.04 -1.34 19.61
C ALA A 208 0.08 -1.03 20.59
N LEU A 209 0.06 -1.64 21.78
CA LEU A 209 1.09 -1.46 22.81
C LEU A 209 2.50 -1.94 22.37
N TYR A 210 2.60 -2.66 21.26
CA TYR A 210 3.83 -3.22 20.74
C TYR A 210 4.18 -2.71 19.33
N LEU A 211 3.40 -1.72 18.81
CA LEU A 211 3.66 -1.11 17.52
C LEU A 211 4.44 0.20 17.67
N PRO A 212 5.31 0.56 16.70
CA PRO A 212 6.06 1.80 16.75
C PRO A 212 5.17 3.04 16.96
N LEU A 213 5.56 3.97 17.81
CA LEU A 213 4.86 5.16 18.26
C LEU A 213 3.59 4.87 19.09
N PHE A 214 2.77 3.89 18.72
CA PHE A 214 1.57 3.52 19.50
C PHE A 214 1.93 3.01 20.90
N LYS A 215 3.04 2.27 21.05
CA LYS A 215 3.53 1.85 22.36
C LYS A 215 4.00 3.02 23.24
N GLU A 216 4.48 4.09 22.62
CA GLU A 216 4.91 5.30 23.34
C GLU A 216 3.70 6.16 23.75
N LYS A 217 2.63 6.15 22.94
CA LYS A 217 1.37 6.84 23.19
C LYS A 217 0.18 6.02 22.70
N PRO A 218 -0.34 5.09 23.53
CA PRO A 218 -1.48 4.22 23.16
C PRO A 218 -2.76 4.99 22.78
N THR A 219 -2.92 6.21 23.31
CA THR A 219 -4.06 7.09 22.98
C THR A 219 -4.15 7.49 21.51
N LEU A 220 -3.09 7.30 20.71
CA LEU A 220 -3.14 7.46 19.24
C LEU A 220 -4.20 6.55 18.60
N MET A 221 -4.53 5.42 19.24
CA MET A 221 -5.59 4.55 18.72
C MET A 221 -6.97 5.19 18.80
N ASN A 222 -7.20 6.14 19.72
CA ASN A 222 -8.48 6.85 19.83
C ASN A 222 -8.79 7.66 18.56
N GLU A 223 -7.75 8.20 17.91
CA GLU A 223 -7.87 8.93 16.64
C GLU A 223 -8.28 8.02 15.47
N LEU A 224 -7.91 6.74 15.54
CA LEU A 224 -8.24 5.74 14.53
C LEU A 224 -9.56 5.01 14.81
N ALA A 225 -9.96 4.91 16.07
CA ALA A 225 -11.13 4.13 16.49
C ALA A 225 -12.45 4.61 15.85
N THR A 226 -12.54 5.90 15.53
CA THR A 226 -13.71 6.51 14.87
C THR A 226 -13.66 6.44 13.35
N MET A 227 -12.49 6.05 12.76
CA MET A 227 -12.31 6.01 11.31
C MET A 227 -13.08 4.86 10.68
N THR A 228 -13.93 5.19 9.71
CA THR A 228 -14.71 4.23 8.93
C THR A 228 -14.14 4.04 7.51
N GLU A 229 -13.46 5.06 7.01
CA GLU A 229 -12.94 5.08 5.65
C GLU A 229 -11.46 4.65 5.59
N PRO A 230 -11.06 3.82 4.62
CA PRO A 230 -9.67 3.42 4.45
C PRO A 230 -8.79 4.59 4.02
N PHE A 231 -7.48 4.41 4.16
CA PHE A 231 -6.47 5.32 3.61
C PHE A 231 -6.00 4.84 2.22
N ASN A 232 -5.66 5.76 1.33
CA ASN A 232 -5.05 5.40 0.04
C ASN A 232 -3.63 4.82 0.22
N GLY A 233 -2.94 5.24 1.26
CA GLY A 233 -1.59 4.78 1.56
C GLY A 233 -0.97 5.45 2.77
N LEU A 234 0.31 5.14 2.96
CA LEU A 234 1.07 5.61 4.13
C LEU A 234 1.21 7.13 4.19
N ALA A 235 1.36 7.82 3.06
CA ALA A 235 1.51 9.27 3.05
C ALA A 235 0.26 9.97 3.61
N GLU A 236 -0.93 9.55 3.18
CA GLU A 236 -2.20 10.06 3.71
C GLU A 236 -2.37 9.71 5.20
N PHE A 237 -2.08 8.46 5.57
CA PHE A 237 -2.14 8.00 6.96
C PHE A 237 -1.26 8.85 7.88
N VAL A 238 0.00 9.06 7.51
CA VAL A 238 0.95 9.85 8.31
C VAL A 238 0.53 11.33 8.37
N ALA A 239 0.11 11.92 7.24
CA ALA A 239 -0.40 13.29 7.22
C ALA A 239 -1.62 13.44 8.14
N TYR A 240 -2.56 12.50 8.10
CA TYR A 240 -3.71 12.46 9.01
C TYR A 240 -3.27 12.43 10.48
N MET A 241 -2.34 11.53 10.83
CA MET A 241 -1.86 11.39 12.20
C MET A 241 -1.13 12.66 12.70
N CYS A 242 -0.37 13.32 11.82
CA CYS A 242 0.29 14.60 12.14
C CYS A 242 -0.72 15.75 12.34
N ILE A 243 -1.82 15.78 11.57
CA ILE A 243 -2.87 16.81 11.71
C ILE A 243 -3.69 16.60 12.99
N ARG A 244 -4.00 15.34 13.32
CA ARG A 244 -4.85 14.99 14.45
C ARG A 244 -4.11 14.93 15.79
N ASN A 245 -2.79 14.91 15.76
CA ASN A 245 -2.00 14.71 16.97
C ASN A 245 -0.62 15.42 16.92
N ASP A 246 -0.41 16.35 17.83
CA ASP A 246 0.82 17.15 17.92
C ASP A 246 1.99 16.44 18.63
N THR A 247 1.78 15.19 19.11
CA THR A 247 2.82 14.50 19.90
C THR A 247 4.00 14.06 19.06
N PHE A 248 3.74 13.62 17.84
CA PHE A 248 4.79 13.13 16.94
C PHE A 248 4.73 13.85 15.61
N ASP A 249 5.86 14.40 15.21
CA ASP A 249 6.04 15.06 13.92
C ASP A 249 6.23 14.04 12.77
N LEU A 250 6.22 14.55 11.54
CA LEU A 250 6.44 13.74 10.34
C LEU A 250 7.76 12.94 10.42
N GLN A 251 8.85 13.53 10.93
CA GLN A 251 10.15 12.85 10.97
C GLN A 251 10.14 11.65 11.92
N GLN A 252 9.42 11.78 13.03
CA GLN A 252 9.29 10.69 14.00
C GLN A 252 8.50 9.53 13.40
N TRP A 253 7.40 9.79 12.68
CA TRP A 253 6.64 8.77 11.95
C TRP A 253 7.52 8.05 10.93
N ILE A 254 8.19 8.78 10.05
CA ILE A 254 9.05 8.21 9.02
C ILE A 254 10.18 7.37 9.62
N LYS A 255 10.88 7.90 10.63
CA LYS A 255 12.02 7.21 11.26
C LYS A 255 11.61 5.94 12.00
N LYS A 256 10.58 6.03 12.85
CA LYS A 256 10.16 4.92 13.73
C LYS A 256 9.56 3.76 12.94
N TRP A 257 8.83 4.07 11.87
CA TRP A 257 8.23 3.08 10.99
C TRP A 257 9.12 2.69 9.81
N LYS A 258 10.32 3.30 9.69
CA LYS A 258 11.27 3.05 8.60
C LYS A 258 10.65 3.22 7.21
N MET A 259 9.85 4.25 7.03
CA MET A 259 9.17 4.55 5.77
C MET A 259 10.14 5.12 4.73
N SER A 260 9.79 5.00 3.46
CA SER A 260 10.59 5.50 2.34
C SER A 260 10.61 7.04 2.27
N ASN A 261 11.61 7.57 1.54
CA ASN A 261 11.67 9.01 1.23
C ASN A 261 10.48 9.47 0.36
N GLU A 262 9.94 8.60 -0.48
CA GLU A 262 8.73 8.87 -1.25
C GLU A 262 7.55 9.16 -0.33
N VAL A 263 7.26 8.27 0.63
CA VAL A 263 6.19 8.46 1.64
C VAL A 263 6.41 9.76 2.41
N LYS A 264 7.65 10.06 2.79
CA LYS A 264 8.01 11.31 3.48
C LYS A 264 7.67 12.54 2.64
N ASN A 265 8.08 12.54 1.38
CA ASN A 265 7.88 13.67 0.47
C ASN A 265 6.38 13.91 0.21
N ASP A 266 5.64 12.83 -0.06
CA ASP A 266 4.20 12.92 -0.32
C ASP A 266 3.41 13.35 0.92
N ALA A 267 3.74 12.81 2.11
CA ALA A 267 3.13 13.25 3.36
C ALA A 267 3.42 14.73 3.65
N ASN A 268 4.66 15.19 3.41
CA ASN A 268 5.02 16.60 3.56
C ASN A 268 4.21 17.51 2.61
N LYS A 269 4.04 17.10 1.34
CA LYS A 269 3.20 17.83 0.38
C LYS A 269 1.74 17.89 0.86
N LEU A 270 1.18 16.77 1.32
CA LEU A 270 -0.19 16.73 1.86
C LEU A 270 -0.37 17.68 3.04
N LEU A 271 0.62 17.76 3.95
CA LEU A 271 0.61 18.71 5.08
C LEU A 271 0.70 20.17 4.60
N LEU A 272 1.53 20.47 3.59
CA LEU A 272 1.62 21.81 3.01
C LEU A 272 0.30 22.21 2.34
N TYR A 273 -0.34 21.31 1.60
CA TYR A 273 -1.66 21.55 0.99
C TYR A 273 -2.75 21.75 2.05
N TYR A 274 -2.70 20.97 3.13
CA TYR A 274 -3.63 21.15 4.24
C TYR A 274 -3.46 22.51 4.94
N ASN A 275 -2.21 22.96 5.18
CA ASN A 275 -1.93 24.28 5.74
C ASN A 275 -2.45 25.40 4.81
N HIS A 276 -2.26 25.29 3.49
CA HIS A 276 -2.84 26.22 2.53
C HIS A 276 -4.37 26.24 2.63
N TYR A 277 -4.99 25.04 2.67
CA TYR A 277 -6.45 24.91 2.83
C TYR A 277 -6.96 25.59 4.10
N GLN A 278 -6.26 25.45 5.22
CA GLN A 278 -6.65 26.10 6.49
C GLN A 278 -6.64 27.63 6.40
N LEU A 279 -5.73 28.20 5.63
CA LEU A 279 -5.56 29.65 5.50
C LEU A 279 -6.49 30.26 4.43
N HIS A 280 -6.70 29.56 3.32
CA HIS A 280 -7.30 30.13 2.10
C HIS A 280 -8.51 29.34 1.58
N GLY A 281 -8.81 28.18 2.16
CA GLY A 281 -9.81 27.27 1.61
C GLY A 281 -9.33 26.62 0.29
N ILE A 282 -10.30 26.19 -0.53
CA ILE A 282 -10.02 25.62 -1.85
C ILE A 282 -10.04 26.74 -2.89
N ASP A 283 -8.88 27.36 -3.10
CA ASP A 283 -8.64 28.36 -4.12
C ASP A 283 -7.96 27.79 -5.36
N ASP A 284 -7.78 28.61 -6.38
CA ASP A 284 -7.19 28.20 -7.66
C ASP A 284 -5.72 27.79 -7.51
N MET A 285 -5.00 28.40 -6.56
CA MET A 285 -3.60 28.06 -6.28
C MET A 285 -3.48 26.68 -5.66
N LEU A 286 -4.33 26.33 -4.70
CA LEU A 286 -4.34 24.98 -4.11
C LEU A 286 -4.65 23.92 -5.18
N ILE A 287 -5.63 24.19 -6.05
CA ILE A 287 -6.00 23.28 -7.14
C ILE A 287 -4.86 23.10 -8.15
N TYR A 288 -4.13 24.17 -8.43
CA TYR A 288 -2.95 24.15 -9.31
C TYR A 288 -1.78 23.38 -8.68
N ASP A 289 -1.49 23.65 -7.39
CA ASP A 289 -0.31 23.12 -6.72
C ASP A 289 -0.42 21.64 -6.35
N VAL A 290 -1.64 21.11 -6.14
CA VAL A 290 -1.82 19.69 -5.83
C VAL A 290 -1.50 18.84 -7.05
N GLU A 291 -0.43 18.07 -6.94
CA GLU A 291 0.02 17.13 -7.98
C GLU A 291 -1.03 16.03 -8.23
N GLU A 292 -1.19 15.63 -9.49
CA GLU A 292 -2.24 14.69 -9.92
C GLU A 292 -2.29 13.38 -9.09
N PRO A 293 -1.17 12.70 -8.78
CA PRO A 293 -1.20 11.50 -7.94
C PRO A 293 -1.69 11.76 -6.50
N LEU A 294 -1.57 13.00 -6.00
CA LEU A 294 -1.95 13.39 -4.65
C LEU A 294 -3.36 13.98 -4.54
N ILE A 295 -4.08 14.22 -5.65
CA ILE A 295 -5.44 14.75 -5.62
C ILE A 295 -6.38 13.85 -4.81
N THR A 296 -6.42 12.55 -5.11
CA THR A 296 -7.29 11.62 -4.38
C THR A 296 -6.90 11.47 -2.91
N PRO A 297 -5.61 11.24 -2.56
CA PRO A 297 -5.17 11.24 -1.16
C PRO A 297 -5.51 12.53 -0.41
N PHE A 298 -5.34 13.69 -1.05
CA PHE A 298 -5.62 14.98 -0.41
C PHE A 298 -7.12 15.20 -0.17
N ILE A 299 -7.97 14.91 -1.14
CA ILE A 299 -9.43 15.01 -0.99
C ILE A 299 -9.93 14.09 0.13
N GLN A 300 -9.42 12.86 0.21
CA GLN A 300 -9.80 11.92 1.28
C GLN A 300 -9.23 12.36 2.63
N LEU A 301 -8.02 12.94 2.67
CA LEU A 301 -7.48 13.53 3.89
C LEU A 301 -8.38 14.65 4.40
N LEU A 302 -8.79 15.58 3.52
CA LEU A 302 -9.73 16.64 3.88
C LEU A 302 -11.05 16.10 4.42
N GLN A 303 -11.62 15.06 3.80
CA GLN A 303 -12.84 14.41 4.29
C GLN A 303 -12.68 13.85 5.70
N LYS A 304 -11.51 13.28 6.01
CA LYS A 304 -11.23 12.67 7.32
C LYS A 304 -10.94 13.70 8.43
N VAL A 305 -10.41 14.87 8.07
CA VAL A 305 -10.03 15.90 9.05
C VAL A 305 -11.08 17.01 9.20
N THR A 306 -12.01 17.14 8.24
CA THR A 306 -13.08 18.15 8.27
C THR A 306 -14.44 17.45 8.31
N GLU A 307 -15.28 17.87 9.25
CA GLU A 307 -16.65 17.36 9.33
C GLU A 307 -17.49 17.82 8.13
N ASN A 308 -18.39 16.95 7.64
CA ASN A 308 -19.41 17.25 6.62
C ASN A 308 -18.94 17.49 5.16
N LEU A 309 -17.73 17.08 4.79
CA LEU A 309 -17.30 17.09 3.38
C LEU A 309 -17.58 15.74 2.69
N SER A 310 -18.33 15.75 1.59
CA SER A 310 -18.47 14.59 0.72
C SER A 310 -17.31 14.53 -0.26
N ALA A 311 -16.49 13.45 -0.19
CA ALA A 311 -15.34 13.26 -1.07
C ALA A 311 -15.74 13.28 -2.56
N ASN A 312 -16.88 12.67 -2.93
CA ASN A 312 -17.35 12.63 -4.32
C ASN A 312 -17.71 14.03 -4.84
N MET A 313 -18.45 14.83 -4.05
CA MET A 313 -18.80 16.20 -4.42
C MET A 313 -17.56 17.09 -4.48
N LEU A 314 -16.62 16.89 -3.54
CA LEU A 314 -15.37 17.64 -3.51
C LEU A 314 -14.51 17.30 -4.73
N ARG A 315 -14.41 16.02 -5.08
CA ARG A 315 -13.67 15.57 -6.27
C ARG A 315 -14.24 16.13 -7.56
N GLN A 316 -15.56 16.09 -7.72
CA GLN A 316 -16.22 16.67 -8.91
C GLN A 316 -15.91 18.17 -9.03
N LYS A 317 -16.14 18.94 -7.97
CA LYS A 317 -15.84 20.39 -7.94
C LYS A 317 -14.35 20.68 -8.18
N TRP A 318 -13.47 19.82 -7.64
CA TRP A 318 -12.03 19.93 -7.83
C TRP A 318 -11.66 19.80 -9.31
N MET A 319 -12.18 18.78 -9.98
CA MET A 319 -11.89 18.53 -11.39
C MET A 319 -12.46 19.62 -12.29
N GLU A 320 -13.70 20.08 -12.03
CA GLU A 320 -14.32 21.20 -12.76
C GLU A 320 -13.46 22.47 -12.67
N LYS A 321 -13.03 22.84 -11.47
CA LYS A 321 -12.16 24.01 -11.28
C LYS A 321 -10.79 23.81 -11.90
N ARG A 322 -10.17 22.62 -11.78
CA ARG A 322 -8.88 22.31 -12.40
C ARG A 322 -8.93 22.41 -13.92
N ASP A 323 -10.06 22.00 -14.53
CA ASP A 323 -10.26 22.12 -15.97
C ASP A 323 -10.43 23.55 -16.43
N ALA A 324 -10.95 24.43 -15.56
CA ALA A 324 -11.11 25.85 -15.82
C ALA A 324 -9.81 26.67 -15.62
N LEU A 325 -8.76 26.13 -15.00
CA LEU A 325 -7.50 26.85 -14.80
C LEU A 325 -6.85 27.24 -16.15
N PRO A 326 -6.30 28.45 -16.25
CA PRO A 326 -5.58 28.91 -17.45
C PRO A 326 -4.38 28.04 -17.80
N ILE A 327 -3.69 27.51 -16.79
CA ILE A 327 -2.60 26.54 -16.89
C ILE A 327 -2.80 25.43 -15.86
N LYS A 328 -2.43 24.18 -16.22
CA LYS A 328 -2.58 23.02 -15.33
C LYS A 328 -1.25 22.56 -14.70
N SER A 329 -0.14 23.06 -15.22
CA SER A 329 1.22 22.77 -14.74
C SER A 329 2.19 23.82 -15.30
N ARG A 330 3.38 23.90 -14.70
CA ARG A 330 4.48 24.76 -15.19
C ARG A 330 4.85 24.46 -16.66
N SER A 331 4.73 23.24 -17.11
CA SER A 331 5.04 22.85 -18.49
C SER A 331 4.07 23.45 -19.52
N THR A 332 2.90 23.93 -19.10
CA THR A 332 1.92 24.59 -19.97
C THR A 332 2.07 26.13 -19.97
N LEU A 333 2.96 26.68 -19.16
CA LEU A 333 3.31 28.10 -19.19
C LEU A 333 4.13 28.37 -20.48
N VAL A 334 3.75 29.44 -21.22
CA VAL A 334 4.39 29.76 -22.52
C VAL A 334 5.77 30.43 -22.39
N VAL A 335 6.17 30.84 -21.18
CA VAL A 335 7.51 31.33 -20.86
C VAL A 335 8.29 30.28 -20.08
N THR A 336 9.59 30.22 -20.35
CA THR A 336 10.51 29.23 -19.77
C THR A 336 11.65 29.94 -19.02
N GLY A 337 12.43 29.18 -18.24
CA GLY A 337 13.63 29.72 -17.60
C GLY A 337 14.65 30.28 -18.63
N HIS A 338 14.65 29.75 -19.84
CA HIS A 338 15.48 30.27 -20.93
C HIS A 338 15.01 31.66 -21.38
N ASP A 339 13.71 31.86 -21.57
CA ASP A 339 13.14 33.18 -21.89
C ASP A 339 13.48 34.22 -20.81
N ILE A 340 13.47 33.82 -19.55
CA ILE A 340 13.87 34.72 -18.44
C ILE A 340 15.35 35.09 -18.51
N MET A 341 16.22 34.10 -18.78
CA MET A 341 17.65 34.36 -18.93
C MET A 341 17.98 35.30 -20.10
N GLU A 342 17.24 35.19 -21.21
CA GLU A 342 17.36 36.14 -22.34
C GLU A 342 17.02 37.57 -21.97
N LEU A 343 16.09 37.78 -21.03
CA LEU A 343 15.68 39.10 -20.57
C LEU A 343 16.66 39.73 -19.58
N PHE A 344 17.48 38.92 -18.90
CA PHE A 344 18.47 39.36 -17.89
C PHE A 344 19.85 38.73 -18.13
N PRO A 345 20.48 39.03 -19.28
CA PRO A 345 21.74 38.36 -19.67
C PRO A 345 22.93 38.67 -18.74
N GLU A 346 22.85 39.75 -17.97
CA GLU A 346 23.88 40.15 -16.99
C GLU A 346 23.83 39.34 -15.68
N LYS A 347 22.70 38.64 -15.40
CA LYS A 347 22.55 37.84 -14.18
C LYS A 347 23.03 36.41 -14.41
N ARG A 348 23.76 35.87 -13.41
CA ARG A 348 24.13 34.45 -13.39
C ARG A 348 22.88 33.59 -13.12
N THR A 349 22.87 32.37 -13.68
CA THR A 349 21.83 31.38 -13.39
C THR A 349 21.75 31.10 -11.88
N GLY A 350 20.53 31.02 -11.32
CA GLY A 350 20.32 30.82 -9.90
C GLY A 350 18.86 30.56 -9.57
N LYS A 351 18.59 30.45 -8.28
CA LYS A 351 17.25 30.17 -7.73
C LYS A 351 16.20 31.21 -8.17
N TRP A 352 16.62 32.47 -8.36
CA TRP A 352 15.76 33.57 -8.76
C TRP A 352 14.94 33.30 -10.04
N ILE A 353 15.47 32.47 -10.97
CA ILE A 353 14.72 32.09 -12.18
C ILE A 353 13.46 31.27 -11.82
N GLY A 354 13.63 30.32 -10.91
CA GLY A 354 12.53 29.50 -10.40
C GLY A 354 11.51 30.31 -9.61
N ASP A 355 12.00 31.26 -8.82
CA ASP A 355 11.16 32.15 -8.00
C ASP A 355 10.34 33.09 -8.90
N LEU A 356 10.96 33.71 -9.92
CA LEU A 356 10.26 34.57 -10.88
C LEU A 356 9.27 33.77 -11.76
N LEU A 357 9.62 32.55 -12.20
CA LEU A 357 8.65 31.67 -12.86
C LEU A 357 7.45 31.39 -11.96
N ARG A 358 7.67 31.20 -10.67
CA ARG A 358 6.60 30.99 -9.70
C ARG A 358 5.68 32.20 -9.57
N GLU A 359 6.23 33.40 -9.57
CA GLU A 359 5.43 34.63 -9.57
C GLU A 359 4.55 34.73 -10.81
N VAL A 360 5.12 34.42 -11.99
CA VAL A 360 4.36 34.38 -13.25
C VAL A 360 3.25 33.31 -13.20
N GLU A 361 3.53 32.10 -12.72
CA GLU A 361 2.53 31.05 -12.51
C GLU A 361 1.36 31.55 -11.65
N VAL A 362 1.67 32.17 -10.51
CA VAL A 362 0.64 32.72 -9.60
C VAL A 362 -0.22 33.76 -10.29
N ALA A 363 0.41 34.68 -11.05
CA ALA A 363 -0.33 35.72 -11.77
C ALA A 363 -1.24 35.14 -12.86
N VAL A 364 -0.78 34.12 -13.58
CA VAL A 364 -1.57 33.45 -14.63
C VAL A 364 -2.69 32.59 -14.01
N VAL A 365 -2.40 31.79 -12.99
CA VAL A 365 -3.40 30.92 -12.33
C VAL A 365 -4.52 31.75 -11.71
N ARG A 366 -4.21 32.92 -11.14
CA ARG A 366 -5.18 33.85 -10.56
C ARG A 366 -5.91 34.70 -11.62
N GLY A 367 -5.61 34.52 -12.90
CA GLY A 367 -6.22 35.27 -13.99
C GLY A 367 -5.80 36.76 -14.08
N HIS A 368 -4.72 37.15 -13.38
CA HIS A 368 -4.20 38.52 -13.44
C HIS A 368 -3.46 38.77 -14.77
N LEU A 369 -2.89 37.70 -15.35
CA LEU A 369 -2.21 37.76 -16.65
C LEU A 369 -2.70 36.60 -17.54
N PRO A 370 -2.89 36.86 -18.85
CA PRO A 370 -3.13 35.78 -19.81
C PRO A 370 -1.83 35.01 -20.06
N ASN A 371 -1.94 33.71 -20.38
CA ASN A 371 -0.79 32.89 -20.71
C ASN A 371 -0.32 33.18 -22.16
N GLU A 372 0.12 34.41 -22.42
CA GLU A 372 0.60 34.89 -23.72
C GLU A 372 2.04 35.37 -23.61
N LYS A 373 2.92 34.84 -24.49
CA LYS A 373 4.37 35.00 -24.40
C LYS A 373 4.83 36.46 -24.35
N ILE A 374 4.20 37.31 -25.16
CA ILE A 374 4.57 38.74 -25.25
C ILE A 374 4.23 39.43 -23.93
N ILE A 375 3.00 39.25 -23.45
CA ILE A 375 2.49 39.91 -22.21
C ILE A 375 3.32 39.44 -21.01
N LEU A 376 3.62 38.14 -20.92
CA LEU A 376 4.41 37.61 -19.82
C LEU A 376 5.86 38.10 -19.85
N LYS A 377 6.51 38.24 -21.02
CA LYS A 377 7.85 38.83 -21.12
C LYS A 377 7.86 40.30 -20.73
N GLU A 378 6.86 41.10 -21.13
CA GLU A 378 6.73 42.49 -20.72
C GLU A 378 6.51 42.62 -19.21
N TRP A 379 5.68 41.76 -18.62
CA TRP A 379 5.46 41.77 -17.18
C TRP A 379 6.74 41.40 -16.42
N ILE A 380 7.50 40.38 -16.86
CA ILE A 380 8.79 39.98 -16.28
C ILE A 380 9.81 41.11 -16.30
N GLN A 381 9.87 41.88 -17.39
CA GLN A 381 10.78 43.02 -17.50
C GLN A 381 10.42 44.14 -16.51
N CYS A 382 9.12 44.35 -16.24
CA CYS A 382 8.67 45.32 -15.25
C CYS A 382 8.83 44.88 -13.80
N HIS A 383 9.09 43.57 -13.57
CA HIS A 383 9.27 42.95 -12.24
C HIS A 383 10.63 42.25 -12.17
N PRO A 384 11.74 43.00 -12.27
CA PRO A 384 13.06 42.39 -12.27
C PRO A 384 13.31 41.68 -10.91
N PRO A 385 14.01 40.53 -10.94
CA PRO A 385 14.32 39.79 -9.71
C PRO A 385 15.14 40.68 -8.76
N VAL A 386 14.75 40.69 -7.50
CA VAL A 386 15.48 41.43 -6.44
C VAL A 386 16.92 40.90 -6.38
N ASN A 387 17.89 41.78 -6.30
CA ASN A 387 19.30 41.40 -6.18
C ASN A 387 19.50 40.72 -4.80
N ASP A 388 19.99 39.47 -4.81
CA ASP A 388 20.60 38.86 -3.63
C ASP A 388 21.96 39.53 -3.29
#